data_207ae8189450df36401d40045c35102c
#
_entry.id   207ae8189450df36401d40045c35102c
#
_cell.length_a   1.000
_cell.length_b   1.000
_cell.length_c   1.000
_cell.angle_alpha   90.00
_cell.angle_beta   90.00
_cell.angle_gamma   90.00
#
_symmetry.space_group_name_H-M   'P 1'
#
loop_
_entity.id
_entity.type
_entity.pdbx_description
1 polymer ?
#
loop_
_entity_poly.entity_id
_entity_poly.type
_entity_poly.pdbx_seq_one_letter_code
_entity_poly.pdbx_strand_id
1 'polypeptide(L)'
;MYINDAIGYRMQPEVVLYYSDICFGTADAISFKNNMLRIHDLKTGKTKPSISQLEIYAALFCLEYHINPNDINMELRLYYQDDIIKHEPNPSDISDIMDKIVESSKLYFEIERGE
;
A
#
# COMPACT_ATOMS: atom_id res chain seq x y z
N MET A 1 7.65 -19.30 1.68
CA MET A 1 7.27 -18.43 0.56
C MET A 1 7.44 -16.95 0.90
N TYR A 2 6.68 -16.46 1.84
CA TYR A 2 6.70 -15.02 2.17
C TYR A 2 8.08 -14.53 2.58
N ILE A 3 8.72 -15.20 3.54
CA ILE A 3 10.03 -14.77 4.05
C ILE A 3 11.10 -14.89 2.97
N ASN A 4 11.10 -15.99 2.22
CA ASN A 4 12.07 -16.19 1.14
C ASN A 4 11.90 -15.16 0.04
N ASP A 5 10.66 -14.82 -0.31
CA ASP A 5 10.39 -13.82 -1.34
C ASP A 5 10.81 -12.42 -0.87
N ALA A 6 10.53 -12.07 0.39
CA ALA A 6 10.94 -10.79 0.94
C ALA A 6 12.47 -10.64 0.95
N ILE A 7 13.20 -11.68 1.29
CA ILE A 7 14.67 -11.71 1.26
C ILE A 7 15.16 -11.62 -0.19
N GLY A 8 14.57 -12.41 -1.09
CA GLY A 8 14.96 -12.43 -2.50
C GLY A 8 14.81 -11.08 -3.19
N TYR A 9 13.75 -10.34 -2.88
CA TYR A 9 13.53 -9.00 -3.41
C TYR A 9 14.21 -7.89 -2.59
N ARG A 10 14.93 -8.25 -1.53
CA ARG A 10 15.60 -7.30 -0.62
C ARG A 10 14.62 -6.26 -0.08
N MET A 11 13.47 -6.72 0.39
CA MET A 11 12.41 -5.86 0.90
C MET A 11 12.69 -5.42 2.33
N GLN A 12 12.22 -4.22 2.66
CA GLN A 12 12.24 -3.73 4.03
C GLN A 12 11.00 -4.21 4.78
N PRO A 13 11.16 -4.77 5.99
CA PRO A 13 10.01 -5.20 6.79
C PRO A 13 9.40 -4.05 7.60
N GLU A 14 8.11 -4.16 7.86
CA GLU A 14 7.38 -3.28 8.80
C GLU A 14 7.60 -1.80 8.54
N VAL A 15 7.34 -1.38 7.31
CA VAL A 15 7.50 0.03 6.91
C VAL A 15 6.19 0.78 7.14
N VAL A 16 6.25 1.85 7.93
CA VAL A 16 5.11 2.72 8.13
C VAL A 16 4.94 3.64 6.93
N LEU A 17 3.75 3.63 6.36
CA LEU A 17 3.35 4.51 5.28
C LEU A 17 2.39 5.54 5.87
N TYR A 18 2.76 6.81 5.78
CA TYR A 18 2.05 7.87 6.49
C TYR A 18 1.69 9.01 5.54
N TYR A 19 0.42 9.39 5.56
CA TYR A 19 -0.02 10.62 4.91
C TYR A 19 -0.55 11.64 5.92
N SER A 20 -1.41 11.19 6.85
CA SER A 20 -2.01 12.05 7.86
C SER A 20 -2.34 11.23 9.11
N ASP A 21 -2.75 11.90 10.19
CA ASP A 21 -3.09 11.23 11.44
C ASP A 21 -4.30 10.31 11.32
N ILE A 22 -5.10 10.45 10.27
CA ILE A 22 -6.24 9.56 10.03
C ILE A 22 -6.00 8.57 8.90
N CYS A 23 -4.89 8.72 8.17
CA CYS A 23 -4.61 7.83 7.05
C CYS A 23 -3.14 7.45 7.02
N PHE A 24 -2.86 6.26 7.54
CA PHE A 24 -1.54 5.66 7.60
C PHE A 24 -1.70 4.15 7.75
N GLY A 25 -0.62 3.43 7.56
CA GLY A 25 -0.61 1.99 7.74
C GLY A 25 0.79 1.44 7.79
N THR A 26 0.93 0.17 8.14
CA THR A 26 2.22 -0.51 8.17
C THR A 26 2.21 -1.65 7.17
N ALA A 27 3.07 -1.58 6.17
CA ALA A 27 3.27 -2.66 5.22
C ALA A 27 4.21 -3.70 5.81
N ASP A 28 3.86 -4.98 5.68
CA ASP A 28 4.70 -6.06 6.23
C ASP A 28 6.06 -6.13 5.54
N ALA A 29 6.09 -5.95 4.23
CA ALA A 29 7.33 -5.87 3.47
C ALA A 29 7.14 -4.99 2.23
N ILE A 30 8.11 -4.15 1.94
CA ILE A 30 8.04 -3.22 0.82
C ILE A 30 9.41 -3.03 0.18
N SER A 31 9.44 -2.89 -1.14
CA SER A 31 10.62 -2.46 -1.86
C SER A 31 10.24 -1.56 -3.02
N PHE A 32 11.13 -0.63 -3.35
CA PHE A 32 10.98 0.19 -4.54
C PHE A 32 12.33 0.29 -5.23
N LYS A 33 12.45 -0.39 -6.38
CA LYS A 33 13.69 -0.46 -7.15
C LYS A 33 13.37 -0.51 -8.64
N ASN A 34 14.15 0.21 -9.44
CA ASN A 34 13.99 0.20 -10.90
C ASN A 34 12.55 0.51 -11.33
N ASN A 35 11.93 1.48 -10.67
CA ASN A 35 10.54 1.90 -10.89
C ASN A 35 9.52 0.78 -10.66
N MET A 36 9.88 -0.24 -9.87
CA MET A 36 8.96 -1.30 -9.48
C MET A 36 8.70 -1.22 -7.97
N LEU A 37 7.47 -0.93 -7.61
CA LEU A 37 7.00 -0.97 -6.23
C LEU A 37 6.44 -2.37 -5.94
N ARG A 38 6.98 -3.02 -4.90
CA ARG A 38 6.49 -4.30 -4.42
C ARG A 38 6.02 -4.15 -2.99
N ILE A 39 4.81 -4.58 -2.73
CA ILE A 39 4.26 -4.62 -1.38
C ILE A 39 3.75 -6.02 -1.13
N HIS A 40 4.27 -6.66 -0.09
CA HIS A 40 3.86 -8.00 0.32
C HIS A 40 3.20 -7.92 1.69
N ASP A 41 2.11 -8.65 1.86
CA ASP A 41 1.39 -8.72 3.11
C ASP A 41 1.10 -10.17 3.45
N LEU A 42 1.36 -10.55 4.70
CA LEU A 42 1.11 -11.89 5.20
C LEU A 42 -0.15 -11.86 6.05
N LYS A 43 -1.15 -12.63 5.65
CA LYS A 43 -2.39 -12.75 6.41
C LYS A 43 -2.46 -14.11 7.08
N THR A 44 -2.67 -14.09 8.39
CA THR A 44 -2.94 -15.26 9.21
C THR A 44 -4.37 -15.14 9.73
N GLY A 45 -5.08 -16.24 9.83
CA GLY A 45 -6.44 -16.21 10.32
C GLY A 45 -7.41 -16.89 9.38
N LYS A 46 -8.69 -16.85 9.73
CA LYS A 46 -9.73 -17.60 9.03
C LYS A 46 -10.53 -16.74 8.05
N THR A 47 -10.48 -15.43 8.20
CA THR A 47 -11.21 -14.51 7.33
C THR A 47 -10.44 -14.31 6.03
N LYS A 48 -11.12 -14.43 4.91
CA LYS A 48 -10.50 -14.22 3.59
C LYS A 48 -10.00 -12.78 3.49
N PRO A 49 -8.70 -12.58 3.20
CA PRO A 49 -8.15 -11.23 3.08
C PRO A 49 -8.56 -10.54 1.79
N SER A 50 -8.40 -9.22 1.77
CA SER A 50 -8.69 -8.39 0.60
C SER A 50 -7.44 -7.70 0.10
N ILE A 51 -7.26 -7.70 -1.22
CA ILE A 51 -6.16 -7.00 -1.89
C ILE A 51 -6.30 -5.47 -1.78
N SER A 52 -7.49 -4.96 -1.49
CA SER A 52 -7.74 -3.52 -1.42
C SER A 52 -6.89 -2.80 -0.39
N GLN A 53 -6.54 -3.46 0.72
CA GLN A 53 -5.65 -2.88 1.70
C GLN A 53 -4.26 -2.59 1.12
N LEU A 54 -3.76 -3.49 0.28
CA LEU A 54 -2.47 -3.30 -0.39
C LEU A 54 -2.53 -2.16 -1.41
N GLU A 55 -3.67 -1.97 -2.06
CA GLU A 55 -3.86 -0.82 -2.95
C GLU A 55 -3.84 0.50 -2.18
N ILE A 56 -4.41 0.53 -0.98
CA ILE A 56 -4.32 1.69 -0.09
C ILE A 56 -2.87 1.96 0.29
N TYR A 57 -2.09 0.93 0.61
CA TYR A 57 -0.66 1.08 0.91
C TYR A 57 0.10 1.63 -0.29
N ALA A 58 -0.19 1.16 -1.49
CA ALA A 58 0.43 1.69 -2.71
C ALA A 58 0.11 3.18 -2.90
N ALA A 59 -1.14 3.56 -2.64
CA ALA A 59 -1.56 4.96 -2.72
C ALA A 59 -0.84 5.82 -1.67
N LEU A 60 -0.72 5.33 -0.44
CA LEU A 60 0.01 6.03 0.63
C LEU A 60 1.48 6.21 0.26
N PHE A 61 2.10 5.18 -0.30
CA PHE A 61 3.49 5.27 -0.78
C PHE A 61 3.64 6.37 -1.82
N CYS A 62 2.75 6.40 -2.81
CA CYS A 62 2.81 7.39 -3.87
C CYS A 62 2.61 8.81 -3.33
N LEU A 63 1.72 8.99 -2.35
CA LEU A 63 1.52 10.29 -1.71
C LEU A 63 2.73 10.72 -0.90
N GLU A 64 3.30 9.82 -0.10
CA GLU A 64 4.43 10.13 0.78
C GLU A 64 5.66 10.53 -0.01
N TYR A 65 5.94 9.85 -1.12
CA TYR A 65 7.13 10.08 -1.93
C TYR A 65 6.87 10.92 -3.18
N HIS A 66 5.67 11.48 -3.32
CA HIS A 66 5.29 12.35 -4.46
C HIS A 66 5.52 11.67 -5.80
N ILE A 67 5.08 10.43 -5.92
CA ILE A 67 5.23 9.62 -7.13
C ILE A 67 3.89 9.51 -7.83
N ASN A 68 3.89 9.72 -9.16
CA ASN A 68 2.71 9.47 -9.97
C ASN A 68 2.60 7.97 -10.25
N PRO A 69 1.48 7.32 -9.91
CA PRO A 69 1.31 5.88 -10.18
C PRO A 69 1.52 5.47 -11.63
N ASN A 70 1.28 6.39 -12.58
CA ASN A 70 1.50 6.12 -13.99
C ASN A 70 2.98 5.99 -14.37
N ASP A 71 3.89 6.47 -13.53
CA ASP A 71 5.32 6.50 -13.82
C ASP A 71 6.05 5.27 -13.29
N ILE A 72 5.36 4.39 -12.57
CA ILE A 72 5.97 3.21 -11.96
C ILE A 72 5.16 1.95 -12.26
N ASN A 73 5.79 0.82 -12.05
CA ASN A 73 5.12 -0.48 -12.04
C ASN A 73 4.86 -0.90 -10.60
N MET A 74 3.80 -1.67 -10.38
CA MET A 74 3.43 -2.12 -9.05
C MET A 74 3.10 -3.60 -9.08
N GLU A 75 3.58 -4.33 -8.06
CA GLU A 75 3.19 -5.71 -7.82
C GLU A 75 2.83 -5.88 -6.36
N LEU A 76 1.57 -6.19 -6.10
CA LEU A 76 1.04 -6.40 -4.76
C LEU A 76 0.85 -7.89 -4.54
N ARG A 77 1.37 -8.41 -3.43
CA ARG A 77 1.22 -9.83 -3.09
C ARG A 77 0.63 -10.00 -1.73
N LEU A 78 -0.39 -10.82 -1.67
CA LEU A 78 -1.04 -11.20 -0.43
C LEU A 78 -0.79 -12.69 -0.21
N TYR A 79 -0.12 -13.01 0.90
CA TYR A 79 0.17 -14.39 1.28
C TYR A 79 -0.85 -14.85 2.30
N TYR A 80 -1.65 -15.82 1.94
CA TYR A 80 -2.73 -16.32 2.79
C TYR A 80 -2.74 -17.84 2.74
N GLN A 81 -2.52 -18.47 3.91
CA GLN A 81 -2.37 -19.92 4.00
C GLN A 81 -1.25 -20.38 3.06
N ASP A 82 -1.53 -21.33 2.15
CA ASP A 82 -0.54 -21.79 1.19
C ASP A 82 -0.65 -21.12 -0.17
N ASP A 83 -1.48 -20.06 -0.26
CA ASP A 83 -1.74 -19.36 -1.51
C ASP A 83 -1.05 -18.00 -1.58
N ILE A 84 -0.72 -17.59 -2.79
CA ILE A 84 -0.22 -16.25 -3.08
C ILE A 84 -1.20 -15.59 -4.05
N ILE A 85 -1.76 -14.46 -3.65
CA ILE A 85 -2.59 -13.64 -4.54
C ILE A 85 -1.71 -12.52 -5.05
N LYS A 86 -1.46 -12.51 -6.36
CA LYS A 86 -0.68 -11.47 -7.02
C LYS A 86 -1.62 -10.52 -7.74
N HIS A 87 -1.34 -9.22 -7.63
CA HIS A 87 -2.17 -8.20 -8.24
C HIS A 87 -1.29 -7.07 -8.77
N GLU A 88 -1.50 -6.72 -10.03
CA GLU A 88 -0.90 -5.55 -10.65
C GLU A 88 -1.99 -4.50 -10.78
N PRO A 89 -2.03 -3.48 -9.89
CA PRO A 89 -3.13 -2.54 -9.90
C PRO A 89 -3.09 -1.64 -11.13
N ASN A 90 -4.26 -1.21 -11.56
CA ASN A 90 -4.37 -0.19 -12.58
C ASN A 90 -3.95 1.15 -11.96
N PRO A 91 -3.03 1.91 -12.58
CA PRO A 91 -2.61 3.20 -12.04
C PRO A 91 -3.75 4.17 -11.76
N SER A 92 -4.81 4.14 -12.56
CA SER A 92 -5.97 5.01 -12.33
C SER A 92 -6.71 4.67 -11.04
N ASP A 93 -6.76 3.40 -10.67
CA ASP A 93 -7.38 2.99 -9.40
C ASP A 93 -6.57 3.50 -8.20
N ILE A 94 -5.25 3.45 -8.30
CA ILE A 94 -4.39 4.00 -7.25
C ILE A 94 -4.54 5.52 -7.17
N SER A 95 -4.61 6.22 -8.30
CA SER A 95 -4.85 7.68 -8.32
C SER A 95 -6.18 8.04 -7.66
N ASP A 96 -7.23 7.27 -7.90
CA ASP A 96 -8.53 7.50 -7.27
C ASP A 96 -8.46 7.32 -5.75
N ILE A 97 -7.73 6.32 -5.28
CA ILE A 97 -7.53 6.12 -3.85
C ILE A 97 -6.72 7.27 -3.24
N MET A 98 -5.67 7.73 -3.93
CA MET A 98 -4.89 8.88 -3.50
C MET A 98 -5.78 10.12 -3.31
N ASP A 99 -6.66 10.38 -4.27
CA ASP A 99 -7.57 11.53 -4.21
C ASP A 99 -8.51 11.42 -3.00
N LYS A 100 -9.04 10.24 -2.73
CA LYS A 100 -9.90 9.99 -1.58
C LYS A 100 -9.17 10.19 -0.26
N ILE A 101 -7.92 9.76 -0.17
CA ILE A 101 -7.08 9.93 1.02
C ILE A 101 -6.86 11.42 1.28
N VAL A 102 -6.49 12.17 0.27
CA VAL A 102 -6.25 13.62 0.38
C VAL A 102 -7.53 14.32 0.81
N GLU A 103 -8.65 14.01 0.16
CA GLU A 103 -9.93 14.65 0.42
C GLU A 103 -10.44 14.35 1.82
N SER A 104 -10.37 13.10 2.25
CA SER A 104 -10.80 12.68 3.60
C SER A 104 -9.96 13.35 4.68
N SER A 105 -8.65 13.43 4.50
CA SER A 105 -7.75 14.07 5.45
C SER A 105 -8.04 15.57 5.56
N LYS A 106 -8.27 16.23 4.43
CA LYS A 106 -8.60 17.65 4.39
C LYS A 106 -9.91 17.93 5.14
N LEU A 107 -10.93 17.13 4.87
CA LEU A 107 -12.22 17.28 5.54
C LEU A 107 -12.11 17.06 7.05
N TYR A 108 -11.35 16.05 7.47
CA TYR A 108 -11.13 15.76 8.89
C TYR A 108 -10.52 16.97 9.60
N PHE A 109 -9.47 17.56 9.04
CA PHE A 109 -8.80 18.71 9.65
C PHE A 109 -9.69 19.96 9.67
N GLU A 110 -10.55 20.14 8.67
CA GLU A 110 -11.52 21.24 8.67
C GLU A 110 -12.53 21.07 9.81
N ILE A 111 -13.04 19.86 10.02
CA ILE A 111 -13.96 19.58 11.12
C ILE A 111 -13.30 19.77 12.47
N GLU A 112 -12.07 19.27 12.63
CA GLU A 112 -11.35 19.35 13.90
C GLU A 112 -11.06 20.78 14.31
N ARG A 113 -10.86 21.69 13.34
CA ARG A 113 -10.65 23.12 13.62
C ARG A 113 -11.94 23.86 13.94
N GLY A 114 -13.09 23.20 13.95
CA GLY A 114 -14.37 23.80 14.26
C GLY A 114 -14.95 24.66 13.13
N GLU A 115 -14.51 24.39 11.92
CA GLU A 115 -14.94 25.12 10.73
C GLU A 115 -16.01 24.37 9.94
#